data_57a82dcccbf7e0bee15dfe0b9d52e8f1
#
_entry.id   57a82dcccbf7e0bee15dfe0b9d52e8f1
#
_cell.length_a   1.000
_cell.length_b   1.000
_cell.length_c   1.000
_cell.angle_alpha   90.00
_cell.angle_beta   90.00
_cell.angle_gamma   90.00
#
_symmetry.space_group_name_H-M   'P 1'
#
loop_
_entity.id
_entity.type
_entity.pdbx_description
1 polymer ?
#
loop_
_entity_poly.entity_id
_entity_poly.type
_entity_poly.pdbx_seq_one_letter_code
_entity_poly.pdbx_strand_id
1 'polypeptide(L)'
;MMRRLARFDLNLLQVFDAIHAKGGVSAAARHLNLSQPAISHALAKLRDAFGDPLFVRQGNRLVPTSAARAIAGPVREALRGLDAALDAATAFDPAETAREFRIGVRLSGEMPRFSALALRVRSEAPRAMLASVTFRRRDLVVALANGDLDLALDVALPADDRLCRHYLGTEPPVIVARKGHPRVDGAIDLDTYLALDHIVATARPHGPGMEDMALDRLGLARRVAVRCQHAITAWQIVAASDMLFSLPRSHAEVLDAMWPMQLVDMPLPVEQGGSYLYWHQAADADPGLRWLRGIIADELGKSG
;
A
#
# COMPACT_ATOMS: atom_id res chain seq x y z
N MET A 1 19.70 -25.39 -20.83
CA MET A 1 18.92 -24.18 -20.62
C MET A 1 19.73 -22.88 -20.76
N MET A 2 21.01 -22.85 -20.48
CA MET A 2 21.84 -21.61 -20.57
C MET A 2 22.22 -21.12 -22.00
N ARG A 3 22.03 -21.88 -23.08
CA ARG A 3 22.45 -21.48 -24.44
C ARG A 3 21.64 -20.30 -25.07
N ARG A 4 20.41 -20.05 -24.63
CA ARG A 4 19.60 -18.91 -25.13
C ARG A 4 20.04 -17.59 -24.50
N LEU A 5 20.34 -17.57 -23.21
CA LEU A 5 20.78 -16.40 -22.45
C LEU A 5 22.14 -15.86 -22.96
N ALA A 6 23.06 -16.74 -23.33
CA ALA A 6 24.41 -16.33 -23.77
C ALA A 6 24.43 -15.48 -25.08
N ARG A 7 23.32 -15.46 -25.82
CA ARG A 7 23.17 -14.68 -27.07
C ARG A 7 22.11 -13.59 -26.98
N PHE A 8 21.46 -13.44 -25.82
CA PHE A 8 20.39 -12.48 -25.61
C PHE A 8 20.95 -11.24 -24.92
N ASP A 9 20.70 -10.08 -25.50
CA ASP A 9 21.08 -8.80 -24.90
C ASP A 9 20.12 -8.50 -23.74
N LEU A 10 20.59 -8.62 -22.50
CA LEU A 10 19.79 -8.41 -21.29
C LEU A 10 19.28 -6.96 -21.16
N ASN A 11 19.95 -5.97 -21.79
CA ASN A 11 19.45 -4.59 -21.80
C ASN A 11 18.09 -4.46 -22.49
N LEU A 12 17.76 -5.36 -23.40
CA LEU A 12 16.44 -5.40 -24.05
C LEU A 12 15.33 -5.66 -23.03
N LEU A 13 15.59 -6.40 -21.94
CA LEU A 13 14.59 -6.65 -20.90
C LEU A 13 14.24 -5.38 -20.12
N GLN A 14 15.22 -4.49 -19.88
CA GLN A 14 14.95 -3.17 -19.27
C GLN A 14 14.06 -2.32 -20.18
N VAL A 15 14.29 -2.37 -21.48
CA VAL A 15 13.44 -1.67 -22.47
C VAL A 15 12.02 -2.26 -22.46
N PHE A 16 11.89 -3.60 -22.42
CA PHE A 16 10.60 -4.26 -22.32
C PHE A 16 9.83 -3.81 -21.09
N ASP A 17 10.47 -3.84 -19.91
CA ASP A 17 9.83 -3.47 -18.63
C ASP A 17 9.43 -1.99 -18.63
N ALA A 18 10.30 -1.10 -19.12
CA ALA A 18 9.99 0.32 -19.24
C ALA A 18 8.79 0.61 -20.17
N ILE A 19 8.69 -0.06 -21.32
CA ILE A 19 7.54 0.07 -22.23
C ILE A 19 6.28 -0.44 -21.56
N HIS A 20 6.37 -1.59 -20.86
CA HIS A 20 5.23 -2.20 -20.15
C HIS A 20 4.73 -1.29 -19.03
N ALA A 21 5.63 -0.74 -18.21
CA ALA A 21 5.28 0.10 -17.07
C ALA A 21 4.78 1.49 -17.47
N LYS A 22 5.35 2.09 -18.53
CA LYS A 22 5.04 3.48 -18.94
C LYS A 22 4.00 3.56 -20.06
N GLY A 23 3.60 2.43 -20.65
CA GLY A 23 2.55 2.34 -21.66
C GLY A 23 2.89 2.93 -23.02
N GLY A 24 4.19 3.20 -23.33
CA GLY A 24 4.58 3.73 -24.61
C GLY A 24 6.07 3.94 -24.81
N VAL A 25 6.49 3.92 -26.09
CA VAL A 25 7.90 4.04 -26.51
C VAL A 25 8.52 5.38 -26.08
N SER A 26 7.81 6.49 -26.30
CA SER A 26 8.31 7.83 -25.91
C SER A 26 8.45 8.02 -24.40
N ALA A 27 7.53 7.43 -23.63
CA ALA A 27 7.58 7.47 -22.18
C ALA A 27 8.73 6.59 -21.64
N ALA A 28 8.93 5.40 -22.22
CA ALA A 28 10.06 4.52 -21.91
C ALA A 28 11.39 5.17 -22.24
N ALA A 29 11.48 5.87 -23.38
CA ALA A 29 12.69 6.60 -23.80
C ALA A 29 13.10 7.65 -22.76
N ARG A 30 12.16 8.46 -22.30
CA ARG A 30 12.43 9.44 -21.24
C ARG A 30 12.83 8.75 -19.92
N HIS A 31 12.17 7.67 -19.55
CA HIS A 31 12.46 6.94 -18.31
C HIS A 31 13.88 6.34 -18.30
N LEU A 32 14.33 5.82 -19.43
CA LEU A 32 15.65 5.18 -19.56
C LEU A 32 16.74 6.15 -20.01
N ASN A 33 16.45 7.44 -20.20
CA ASN A 33 17.36 8.43 -20.74
C ASN A 33 17.94 8.02 -22.10
N LEU A 34 17.12 7.37 -22.93
CA LEU A 34 17.49 6.92 -24.29
C LEU A 34 16.69 7.68 -25.36
N SER A 35 17.18 7.65 -26.61
CA SER A 35 16.42 8.20 -27.72
C SER A 35 15.25 7.29 -28.10
N GLN A 36 14.15 7.87 -28.61
CA GLN A 36 13.00 7.11 -29.08
C GLN A 36 13.34 6.10 -30.21
N PRO A 37 14.21 6.44 -31.19
CA PRO A 37 14.72 5.47 -32.17
C PRO A 37 15.43 4.27 -31.51
N ALA A 38 16.23 4.49 -30.47
CA ALA A 38 16.91 3.40 -29.75
C ALA A 38 15.90 2.43 -29.09
N ILE A 39 14.88 2.96 -28.42
CA ILE A 39 13.81 2.14 -27.84
C ILE A 39 13.03 1.38 -28.92
N SER A 40 12.73 2.03 -30.05
CA SER A 40 12.03 1.38 -31.17
C SER A 40 12.86 0.24 -31.78
N HIS A 41 14.17 0.43 -31.92
CA HIS A 41 15.09 -0.60 -32.39
C HIS A 41 15.21 -1.77 -31.40
N ALA A 42 15.31 -1.47 -30.11
CA ALA A 42 15.30 -2.48 -29.04
C ALA A 42 13.99 -3.28 -29.03
N LEU A 43 12.84 -2.63 -29.21
CA LEU A 43 11.55 -3.31 -29.32
C LEU A 43 11.47 -4.21 -30.56
N ALA A 44 12.04 -3.82 -31.71
CA ALA A 44 12.12 -4.68 -32.89
C ALA A 44 12.93 -5.96 -32.58
N LYS A 45 14.12 -5.83 -31.94
CA LYS A 45 14.91 -6.97 -31.53
C LYS A 45 14.18 -7.89 -30.53
N LEU A 46 13.41 -7.33 -29.62
CA LEU A 46 12.58 -8.10 -28.70
C LEU A 46 11.50 -8.90 -29.43
N ARG A 47 10.83 -8.30 -30.41
CA ARG A 47 9.84 -8.98 -31.27
C ARG A 47 10.44 -10.16 -32.00
N ASP A 48 11.62 -9.98 -32.57
CA ASP A 48 12.33 -11.05 -33.26
C ASP A 48 12.74 -12.17 -32.30
N ALA A 49 13.21 -11.82 -31.11
CA ALA A 49 13.66 -12.79 -30.11
C ALA A 49 12.52 -13.62 -29.50
N PHE A 50 11.34 -13.01 -29.33
CA PHE A 50 10.17 -13.67 -28.75
C PHE A 50 9.20 -14.23 -29.80
N GLY A 51 9.32 -13.84 -31.06
CA GLY A 51 8.39 -14.22 -32.14
C GLY A 51 6.97 -13.66 -31.91
N ASP A 52 6.85 -12.55 -31.18
CA ASP A 52 5.58 -11.94 -30.80
C ASP A 52 5.70 -10.40 -30.89
N PRO A 53 4.65 -9.70 -31.33
CA PRO A 53 4.64 -8.24 -31.36
C PRO A 53 4.88 -7.56 -30.01
N LEU A 54 4.67 -8.27 -28.91
CA LEU A 54 4.76 -7.87 -27.49
C LEU A 54 3.85 -6.68 -27.14
N PHE A 55 3.83 -5.67 -27.97
CA PHE A 55 2.97 -4.49 -27.80
C PHE A 55 2.31 -4.14 -29.13
N VAL A 56 0.99 -3.99 -29.12
CA VAL A 56 0.17 -3.63 -30.28
C VAL A 56 -0.48 -2.26 -30.08
N ARG A 57 -0.69 -1.53 -31.15
CA ARG A 57 -1.31 -0.20 -31.09
C ARG A 57 -2.84 -0.37 -31.08
N GLN A 58 -3.49 0.18 -30.06
CA GLN A 58 -4.94 0.24 -29.96
C GLN A 58 -5.34 1.72 -29.79
N GLY A 59 -5.77 2.34 -30.88
CA GLY A 59 -5.96 3.79 -30.94
C GLY A 59 -4.64 4.53 -30.70
N ASN A 60 -4.62 5.39 -29.70
CA ASN A 60 -3.44 6.18 -29.34
C ASN A 60 -2.57 5.55 -28.23
N ARG A 61 -2.88 4.31 -27.82
CA ARG A 61 -2.17 3.60 -26.74
C ARG A 61 -1.45 2.37 -27.26
N LEU A 62 -0.36 2.02 -26.58
CA LEU A 62 0.36 0.77 -26.77
C LEU A 62 -0.14 -0.24 -25.74
N VAL A 63 -0.69 -1.37 -26.18
CA VAL A 63 -1.29 -2.39 -25.29
C VAL A 63 -0.46 -3.67 -25.37
N PRO A 64 -0.11 -4.31 -24.24
CA PRO A 64 0.68 -5.53 -24.23
C PRO A 64 -0.16 -6.72 -24.78
N THR A 65 0.50 -7.60 -25.53
CA THR A 65 -0.04 -8.88 -25.97
C THR A 65 -0.20 -9.85 -24.79
N SER A 66 -0.85 -11.00 -25.03
CA SER A 66 -0.92 -12.07 -24.02
C SER A 66 0.48 -12.59 -23.65
N ALA A 67 1.38 -12.71 -24.64
CA ALA A 67 2.77 -13.09 -24.42
C ALA A 67 3.51 -12.05 -23.56
N ALA A 68 3.36 -10.76 -23.87
CA ALA A 68 3.97 -9.69 -23.07
C ALA A 68 3.47 -9.70 -21.62
N ARG A 69 2.18 -9.89 -21.40
CA ARG A 69 1.62 -10.00 -20.04
C ARG A 69 2.17 -11.21 -19.29
N ALA A 70 2.34 -12.34 -19.95
CA ALA A 70 2.85 -13.57 -19.34
C ALA A 70 4.32 -13.44 -18.88
N ILE A 71 5.15 -12.69 -19.63
CA ILE A 71 6.58 -12.53 -19.32
C ILE A 71 6.89 -11.31 -18.45
N ALA A 72 5.96 -10.37 -18.27
CA ALA A 72 6.20 -9.11 -17.56
C ALA A 72 6.64 -9.35 -16.11
N GLY A 73 5.95 -10.21 -15.38
CA GLY A 73 6.33 -10.60 -14.01
C GLY A 73 7.72 -11.24 -13.94
N PRO A 74 7.94 -12.35 -14.62
CA PRO A 74 9.26 -13.02 -14.64
C PRO A 74 10.43 -12.13 -15.08
N VAL A 75 10.22 -11.25 -16.06
CA VAL A 75 11.27 -10.29 -16.50
C VAL A 75 11.60 -9.32 -15.38
N ARG A 76 10.60 -8.75 -14.74
CA ARG A 76 10.81 -7.79 -13.65
C ARG A 76 11.49 -8.43 -12.44
N GLU A 77 11.11 -9.66 -12.10
CA GLU A 77 11.77 -10.43 -11.04
C GLU A 77 13.23 -10.68 -11.35
N ALA A 78 13.55 -11.08 -12.59
CA ALA A 78 14.94 -11.29 -13.03
C ALA A 78 15.78 -10.00 -12.97
N LEU A 79 15.23 -8.87 -13.43
CA LEU A 79 15.91 -7.57 -13.38
C LEU A 79 16.18 -7.14 -11.93
N ARG A 80 15.23 -7.33 -11.03
CA ARG A 80 15.43 -7.07 -9.58
C ARG A 80 16.47 -7.96 -8.95
N GLY A 81 16.51 -9.24 -9.31
CA GLY A 81 17.54 -10.16 -8.84
C GLY A 81 18.94 -9.72 -9.30
N LEU A 82 19.05 -9.16 -10.51
CA LEU A 82 20.30 -8.59 -11.00
C LEU A 82 20.68 -7.30 -10.27
N ASP A 83 19.73 -6.39 -10.05
CA ASP A 83 19.97 -5.17 -9.29
C ASP A 83 20.37 -5.49 -7.85
N ALA A 84 19.67 -6.41 -7.19
CA ALA A 84 20.01 -6.87 -5.84
C ALA A 84 21.39 -7.53 -5.76
N ALA A 85 21.81 -8.27 -6.81
CA ALA A 85 23.15 -8.85 -6.88
C ALA A 85 24.23 -7.77 -7.08
N LEU A 86 23.95 -6.74 -7.83
CA LEU A 86 24.84 -5.59 -8.00
C LEU A 86 24.93 -4.77 -6.70
N ASP A 87 23.79 -4.54 -6.06
CA ASP A 87 23.71 -3.84 -4.77
C ASP A 87 24.36 -4.64 -3.62
N ALA A 88 24.28 -5.97 -3.66
CA ALA A 88 24.96 -6.82 -2.69
C ALA A 88 26.49 -6.77 -2.83
N ALA A 89 26.99 -6.42 -4.00
CA ALA A 89 28.41 -6.18 -4.26
C ALA A 89 28.84 -4.75 -3.83
N THR A 90 27.89 -3.82 -3.73
CA THR A 90 28.06 -2.47 -3.18
C THR A 90 27.18 -2.37 -1.95
N ALA A 91 27.74 -1.95 -0.80
CA ALA A 91 26.93 -1.73 0.41
C ALA A 91 25.80 -0.73 0.09
N PHE A 92 24.53 -1.10 0.36
CA PHE A 92 23.40 -0.18 0.17
C PHE A 92 23.60 1.07 1.00
N ASP A 93 23.63 2.22 0.33
CA ASP A 93 23.72 3.53 0.95
C ASP A 93 22.39 4.28 0.76
N PRO A 94 21.62 4.49 1.85
CA PRO A 94 20.40 5.28 1.76
C PRO A 94 20.63 6.67 1.21
N ALA A 95 21.75 7.32 1.54
CA ALA A 95 22.02 8.71 1.14
C ALA A 95 22.17 8.88 -0.38
N GLU A 96 22.65 7.86 -1.07
CA GLU A 96 22.93 7.89 -2.51
C GLU A 96 21.82 7.24 -3.37
N THR A 97 20.93 6.43 -2.77
CA THR A 97 19.89 5.74 -3.54
C THR A 97 18.90 6.69 -4.17
N ALA A 98 18.64 6.51 -5.48
CA ALA A 98 17.57 7.21 -6.22
C ALA A 98 16.36 6.30 -6.48
N ARG A 99 16.24 5.20 -5.74
CA ARG A 99 15.19 4.19 -5.88
C ARG A 99 13.82 4.76 -5.56
N GLU A 100 12.80 4.35 -6.32
CA GLU A 100 11.40 4.52 -5.98
C GLU A 100 10.95 3.34 -5.13
N PHE A 101 10.50 3.60 -3.90
CA PHE A 101 9.89 2.62 -3.00
C PHE A 101 8.37 2.75 -3.04
N ARG A 102 7.67 1.66 -3.36
CA ARG A 102 6.21 1.60 -3.49
C ARG A 102 5.60 0.82 -2.36
N ILE A 103 4.89 1.51 -1.47
CA ILE A 103 4.20 0.90 -0.34
C ILE A 103 2.72 0.78 -0.68
N GLY A 104 2.24 -0.46 -0.72
CA GLY A 104 0.82 -0.77 -0.84
C GLY A 104 0.09 -0.38 0.43
N VAL A 105 -0.93 0.48 0.30
CA VAL A 105 -1.83 0.85 1.39
C VAL A 105 -3.27 0.74 0.93
N ARG A 106 -4.19 0.48 1.85
CA ARG A 106 -5.61 0.48 1.50
C ARG A 106 -6.19 1.88 1.57
N LEU A 107 -7.16 2.16 0.70
CA LEU A 107 -7.79 3.47 0.54
C LEU A 107 -8.36 4.06 1.85
N SER A 108 -8.82 3.19 2.77
CA SER A 108 -9.34 3.58 4.10
C SER A 108 -8.26 3.69 5.17
N GLY A 109 -7.02 3.42 4.82
CA GLY A 109 -5.89 3.29 5.73
C GLY A 109 -4.64 3.95 5.20
N GLU A 110 -4.76 5.02 4.41
CA GLU A 110 -3.60 5.87 4.19
C GLU A 110 -3.19 6.36 5.56
N MET A 111 -2.06 5.83 5.99
CA MET A 111 -1.69 5.78 7.40
C MET A 111 -1.41 7.18 7.90
N PRO A 112 -1.96 7.55 9.06
CA PRO A 112 -1.64 8.82 9.69
C PRO A 112 -0.13 9.02 9.87
N ARG A 113 0.58 7.89 10.08
CA ARG A 113 2.04 7.89 10.23
C ARG A 113 2.81 7.83 8.91
N PHE A 114 2.13 7.76 7.75
CA PHE A 114 2.81 7.82 6.46
C PHE A 114 3.57 9.15 6.27
N SER A 115 3.06 10.23 6.80
CA SER A 115 3.75 11.52 6.79
C SER A 115 5.06 11.47 7.59
N ALA A 116 5.05 10.89 8.79
CA ALA A 116 6.27 10.70 9.59
C ALA A 116 7.27 9.78 8.89
N LEU A 117 6.77 8.67 8.32
CA LEU A 117 7.58 7.75 7.52
C LEU A 117 8.22 8.47 6.32
N ALA A 118 7.44 9.26 5.59
CA ALA A 118 7.93 10.00 4.42
C ALA A 118 9.01 11.03 4.80
N LEU A 119 8.83 11.74 5.91
CA LEU A 119 9.82 12.68 6.42
C LEU A 119 11.10 11.97 6.86
N ARG A 120 10.99 10.82 7.52
CA ARG A 120 12.15 10.03 7.92
C ARG A 120 12.91 9.45 6.73
N VAL A 121 12.21 8.85 5.78
CA VAL A 121 12.81 8.39 4.51
C VAL A 121 13.49 9.55 3.80
N ARG A 122 12.87 10.72 3.74
CA ARG A 122 13.43 11.92 3.11
C ARG A 122 14.72 12.41 3.80
N SER A 123 14.81 12.29 5.12
CA SER A 123 16.01 12.69 5.86
C SER A 123 17.17 11.72 5.69
N GLU A 124 16.91 10.41 5.61
CA GLU A 124 17.94 9.38 5.50
C GLU A 124 18.32 9.08 4.03
N ALA A 125 17.34 9.19 3.12
CA ALA A 125 17.47 8.90 1.69
C ALA A 125 16.94 10.09 0.83
N PRO A 126 17.66 11.21 0.78
CA PRO A 126 17.15 12.46 0.18
C PRO A 126 16.87 12.37 -1.33
N ARG A 127 17.44 11.38 -2.01
CA ARG A 127 17.26 11.16 -3.46
C ARG A 127 16.22 10.08 -3.76
N ALA A 128 15.82 9.27 -2.76
CA ALA A 128 14.81 8.25 -2.92
C ALA A 128 13.40 8.85 -3.08
N MET A 129 12.53 8.12 -3.77
CA MET A 129 11.12 8.42 -3.88
C MET A 129 10.31 7.39 -3.07
N LEU A 130 9.38 7.86 -2.23
CA LEU A 130 8.43 7.02 -1.53
C LEU A 130 7.04 7.24 -2.15
N ALA A 131 6.40 6.17 -2.60
CA ALA A 131 5.07 6.19 -3.18
C ALA A 131 4.09 5.34 -2.37
N SER A 132 2.94 5.92 -2.04
CA SER A 132 1.77 5.21 -1.52
C SER A 132 0.92 4.73 -2.69
N VAL A 133 0.59 3.44 -2.74
CA VAL A 133 -0.13 2.82 -3.86
C VAL A 133 -1.32 2.02 -3.33
N THR A 134 -2.50 2.29 -3.86
CA THR A 134 -3.70 1.50 -3.52
C THR A 134 -3.70 0.16 -4.22
N PHE A 135 -4.08 -0.90 -3.50
CA PHE A 135 -4.15 -2.26 -4.05
C PHE A 135 -5.43 -3.00 -3.64
N ARG A 136 -5.74 -4.07 -4.36
CA ARG A 136 -6.80 -5.03 -3.99
C ARG A 136 -6.13 -6.26 -3.38
N ARG A 137 -6.66 -6.76 -2.25
CA ARG A 137 -6.08 -7.93 -1.53
C ARG A 137 -5.85 -9.14 -2.42
N ARG A 138 -6.80 -9.43 -3.33
CA ARG A 138 -6.68 -10.56 -4.26
C ARG A 138 -5.49 -10.45 -5.21
N ASP A 139 -5.00 -9.24 -5.47
CA ASP A 139 -3.93 -8.96 -6.41
C ASP A 139 -2.59 -8.75 -5.70
N LEU A 140 -2.56 -8.76 -4.34
CA LEU A 140 -1.40 -8.39 -3.53
C LEU A 140 -0.16 -9.24 -3.82
N VAL A 141 -0.33 -10.57 -3.81
CA VAL A 141 0.80 -11.50 -4.03
C VAL A 141 1.44 -11.26 -5.39
N VAL A 142 0.60 -11.09 -6.42
CA VAL A 142 1.04 -10.81 -7.79
C VAL A 142 1.70 -9.43 -7.90
N ALA A 143 1.14 -8.42 -7.24
CA ALA A 143 1.69 -7.07 -7.25
C ALA A 143 3.07 -7.01 -6.56
N LEU A 144 3.24 -7.71 -5.45
CA LEU A 144 4.53 -7.82 -4.77
C LEU A 144 5.54 -8.66 -5.58
N ALA A 145 5.11 -9.78 -6.16
CA ALA A 145 5.97 -10.61 -7.01
C ALA A 145 6.43 -9.85 -8.27
N ASN A 146 5.54 -9.10 -8.90
CA ASN A 146 5.85 -8.32 -10.09
C ASN A 146 6.59 -7.02 -9.78
N GLY A 147 6.61 -6.58 -8.52
CA GLY A 147 7.15 -5.31 -8.12
C GLY A 147 6.34 -4.09 -8.51
N ASP A 148 5.09 -4.28 -8.72
CA ASP A 148 4.15 -3.16 -8.74
C ASP A 148 4.06 -2.53 -7.33
N LEU A 149 4.34 -3.34 -6.31
CA LEU A 149 4.56 -2.95 -4.92
C LEU A 149 5.86 -3.56 -4.40
N ASP A 150 6.58 -2.83 -3.56
CA ASP A 150 7.74 -3.33 -2.82
C ASP A 150 7.34 -3.93 -1.47
N LEU A 151 6.49 -3.23 -0.76
CA LEU A 151 5.94 -3.59 0.54
C LEU A 151 4.43 -3.33 0.55
N ALA A 152 3.70 -3.92 1.48
CA ALA A 152 2.29 -3.62 1.68
C ALA A 152 1.91 -3.66 3.16
N LEU A 153 0.98 -2.80 3.54
CA LEU A 153 0.43 -2.70 4.88
C LEU A 153 -1.05 -3.11 4.84
N ASP A 154 -1.39 -4.14 5.61
CA ASP A 154 -2.77 -4.64 5.74
C ASP A 154 -2.94 -5.35 7.09
N VAL A 155 -4.16 -5.75 7.39
CA VAL A 155 -4.47 -6.65 8.51
C VAL A 155 -3.96 -8.07 8.24
N ALA A 156 -4.14 -8.98 9.20
CA ALA A 156 -3.83 -10.40 8.99
C ALA A 156 -4.52 -10.94 7.72
N LEU A 157 -3.71 -11.44 6.80
CA LEU A 157 -4.16 -12.10 5.57
C LEU A 157 -4.02 -13.62 5.70
N PRO A 158 -4.77 -14.41 4.92
CA PRO A 158 -4.54 -15.85 4.82
C PRO A 158 -3.06 -16.16 4.53
N ALA A 159 -2.59 -17.28 5.06
CA ALA A 159 -1.20 -17.70 4.83
C ALA A 159 -0.95 -17.95 3.34
N ASP A 160 0.20 -17.46 2.87
CA ASP A 160 0.73 -17.69 1.52
C ASP A 160 2.26 -17.78 1.65
N ASP A 161 2.83 -18.92 1.26
CA ASP A 161 4.27 -19.22 1.44
C ASP A 161 5.18 -18.27 0.65
N ARG A 162 4.62 -17.55 -0.33
CA ARG A 162 5.36 -16.54 -1.11
C ARG A 162 5.49 -15.20 -0.39
N LEU A 163 4.70 -14.99 0.67
CA LEU A 163 4.69 -13.76 1.45
C LEU A 163 5.43 -13.92 2.77
N CYS A 164 6.39 -13.04 3.00
CA CYS A 164 6.91 -12.74 4.32
C CYS A 164 6.03 -11.68 4.98
N ARG A 165 5.96 -11.69 6.31
CA ARG A 165 5.23 -10.66 7.07
C ARG A 165 5.93 -10.31 8.37
N HIS A 166 5.77 -9.08 8.79
CA HIS A 166 6.18 -8.58 10.09
C HIS A 166 4.96 -7.98 10.81
N TYR A 167 4.77 -8.34 12.07
CA TYR A 167 3.70 -7.81 12.90
C TYR A 167 4.06 -6.41 13.40
N LEU A 168 3.16 -5.46 13.21
CA LEU A 168 3.35 -4.05 13.59
C LEU A 168 2.59 -3.64 14.86
N GLY A 169 1.68 -4.48 15.32
CA GLY A 169 0.86 -4.20 16.51
C GLY A 169 -0.64 -4.24 16.26
N THR A 170 -1.39 -4.05 17.31
CA THR A 170 -2.84 -3.79 17.32
C THR A 170 -3.10 -2.48 18.02
N GLU A 171 -4.08 -1.74 17.54
CA GLU A 171 -4.52 -0.50 18.19
C GLU A 171 -6.01 -0.62 18.54
N PRO A 172 -6.38 -0.31 19.79
CA PRO A 172 -7.80 -0.25 20.14
C PRO A 172 -8.47 0.90 19.38
N PRO A 173 -9.72 0.72 18.91
CA PRO A 173 -10.49 1.81 18.35
C PRO A 173 -10.89 2.78 19.45
N VAL A 174 -11.02 4.05 19.07
CA VAL A 174 -11.65 5.08 19.89
C VAL A 174 -12.91 5.58 19.21
N ILE A 175 -13.82 6.10 20.01
CA ILE A 175 -15.00 6.81 19.54
C ILE A 175 -14.64 8.28 19.42
N VAL A 176 -15.06 8.89 18.33
CA VAL A 176 -14.97 10.32 18.07
C VAL A 176 -16.36 10.92 18.21
N ALA A 177 -16.46 11.94 19.05
CA ALA A 177 -17.65 12.76 19.21
C ALA A 177 -17.27 14.25 19.14
N ARG A 178 -18.19 15.12 18.69
CA ARG A 178 -17.90 16.55 18.68
C ARG A 178 -17.71 17.12 20.08
N LYS A 179 -16.96 18.20 20.21
CA LYS A 179 -16.91 18.96 21.47
C LYS A 179 -18.29 19.50 21.82
N GLY A 180 -18.64 19.44 23.11
CA GLY A 180 -19.96 19.83 23.59
C GLY A 180 -21.10 18.94 23.08
N HIS A 181 -20.84 17.66 22.84
CA HIS A 181 -21.87 16.69 22.53
C HIS A 181 -22.83 16.52 23.71
N PRO A 182 -24.16 16.51 23.50
CA PRO A 182 -25.15 16.58 24.60
C PRO A 182 -25.18 15.32 25.49
N ARG A 183 -24.63 14.18 25.03
CA ARG A 183 -24.67 12.89 25.71
C ARG A 183 -23.30 12.24 25.87
N VAL A 184 -22.23 12.88 25.41
CA VAL A 184 -20.84 12.37 25.51
C VAL A 184 -19.97 13.46 26.11
N ASP A 185 -19.36 13.17 27.25
CA ASP A 185 -18.45 14.08 27.97
C ASP A 185 -17.28 13.27 28.54
N GLY A 186 -16.26 13.08 27.73
CA GLY A 186 -15.04 12.32 28.08
C GLY A 186 -15.22 10.81 28.26
N ALA A 187 -16.46 10.33 28.43
CA ALA A 187 -16.80 8.91 28.55
C ALA A 187 -18.17 8.63 27.90
N ILE A 188 -18.43 7.37 27.62
CA ILE A 188 -19.72 6.89 27.10
C ILE A 188 -20.00 5.49 27.62
N ASP A 189 -21.23 5.22 28.06
CA ASP A 189 -21.69 3.87 28.37
C ASP A 189 -22.28 3.17 27.14
N LEU A 190 -22.48 1.86 27.23
CA LEU A 190 -22.95 1.04 26.12
C LEU A 190 -24.38 1.44 25.68
N ASP A 191 -25.27 1.77 26.62
CA ASP A 191 -26.64 2.15 26.30
C ASP A 191 -26.67 3.47 25.51
N THR A 192 -25.87 4.44 25.91
CA THR A 192 -25.72 5.70 25.19
C THR A 192 -25.10 5.48 23.81
N TYR A 193 -24.07 4.62 23.72
CA TYR A 193 -23.45 4.25 22.46
C TYR A 193 -24.44 3.63 21.47
N LEU A 194 -25.30 2.72 21.94
CA LEU A 194 -26.30 2.05 21.10
C LEU A 194 -27.45 2.98 20.69
N ALA A 195 -27.78 3.97 21.54
CA ALA A 195 -28.87 4.91 21.28
C ALA A 195 -28.52 6.05 20.30
N LEU A 196 -27.24 6.22 19.99
CA LEU A 196 -26.76 7.24 19.05
C LEU A 196 -26.58 6.69 17.63
N ASP A 197 -26.53 7.58 16.66
CA ASP A 197 -26.25 7.26 15.27
C ASP A 197 -24.75 7.14 15.02
N HIS A 198 -24.37 6.23 14.14
CA HIS A 198 -22.99 5.95 13.83
C HIS A 198 -22.64 6.22 12.37
N ILE A 199 -21.40 6.66 12.16
CA ILE A 199 -20.76 6.78 10.85
C ILE A 199 -19.77 5.64 10.69
N VAL A 200 -19.72 5.04 9.50
CA VAL A 200 -18.70 4.04 9.13
C VAL A 200 -17.91 4.54 7.94
N ALA A 201 -16.60 4.68 8.10
CA ALA A 201 -15.69 4.99 7.01
C ALA A 201 -15.03 3.71 6.47
N THR A 202 -15.37 3.32 5.26
CA THR A 202 -14.86 2.08 4.64
C THR A 202 -14.98 2.10 3.13
N ALA A 203 -13.98 1.54 2.44
CA ALA A 203 -14.05 1.32 1.00
C ALA A 203 -14.98 0.16 0.60
N ARG A 204 -15.45 -0.66 1.56
CA ARG A 204 -16.41 -1.74 1.29
C ARG A 204 -17.82 -1.15 1.19
N PRO A 205 -18.56 -1.42 0.09
CA PRO A 205 -19.91 -0.89 -0.05
C PRO A 205 -20.90 -1.48 0.97
N HIS A 206 -20.65 -2.72 1.42
CA HIS A 206 -21.53 -3.46 2.33
C HIS A 206 -20.73 -4.27 3.35
N GLY A 207 -21.44 -4.77 4.38
CA GLY A 207 -20.91 -5.66 5.40
C GLY A 207 -20.63 -4.97 6.75
N PRO A 208 -20.54 -5.75 7.82
CA PRO A 208 -20.31 -5.26 9.16
C PRO A 208 -18.91 -4.70 9.36
N GLY A 209 -18.77 -3.73 10.24
CA GLY A 209 -17.50 -3.30 10.83
C GLY A 209 -17.05 -4.24 11.94
N MET A 210 -15.91 -3.95 12.55
CA MET A 210 -15.40 -4.75 13.67
C MET A 210 -16.26 -4.54 14.92
N GLU A 211 -16.73 -3.31 15.12
CA GLU A 211 -17.66 -2.96 16.18
C GLU A 211 -19.00 -3.70 16.01
N ASP A 212 -19.49 -3.81 14.78
CA ASP A 212 -20.73 -4.53 14.48
C ASP A 212 -20.59 -6.02 14.80
N MET A 213 -19.43 -6.62 14.49
CA MET A 213 -19.13 -8.02 14.86
C MET A 213 -18.99 -8.21 16.37
N ALA A 214 -18.43 -7.23 17.09
CA ALA A 214 -18.33 -7.28 18.55
C ALA A 214 -19.71 -7.16 19.20
N LEU A 215 -20.57 -6.30 18.70
CA LEU A 215 -21.96 -6.16 19.16
C LEU A 215 -22.81 -7.40 18.86
N ASP A 216 -22.66 -7.99 17.67
CA ASP A 216 -23.40 -9.20 17.27
C ASP A 216 -23.13 -10.39 18.21
N ARG A 217 -21.88 -10.54 18.69
CA ARG A 217 -21.53 -11.55 19.70
C ARG A 217 -22.28 -11.36 21.02
N LEU A 218 -22.74 -10.15 21.31
CA LEU A 218 -23.54 -9.79 22.49
C LEU A 218 -25.04 -9.79 22.20
N GLY A 219 -25.46 -10.10 20.97
CA GLY A 219 -26.84 -10.00 20.53
C GLY A 219 -27.34 -8.54 20.39
N LEU A 220 -26.42 -7.58 20.22
CA LEU A 220 -26.68 -6.16 20.14
C LEU A 220 -26.41 -5.63 18.72
N ALA A 221 -27.01 -4.49 18.41
CA ALA A 221 -26.77 -3.79 17.15
C ALA A 221 -26.79 -2.28 17.35
N ARG A 222 -25.98 -1.56 16.57
CA ARG A 222 -26.01 -0.10 16.49
C ARG A 222 -26.64 0.38 15.19
N ARG A 223 -27.12 1.60 15.17
CA ARG A 223 -27.66 2.22 13.95
C ARG A 223 -26.56 2.93 13.17
N VAL A 224 -26.16 2.38 12.02
CA VAL A 224 -25.28 3.04 11.08
C VAL A 224 -26.11 3.98 10.20
N ALA A 225 -26.05 5.28 10.47
CA ALA A 225 -26.80 6.30 9.73
C ALA A 225 -26.07 6.78 8.47
N VAL A 226 -24.72 6.76 8.47
CA VAL A 226 -23.91 7.20 7.34
C VAL A 226 -22.80 6.20 7.08
N ARG A 227 -22.57 5.93 5.79
CA ARG A 227 -21.41 5.18 5.31
C ARG A 227 -20.66 6.02 4.29
N CYS A 228 -19.38 6.28 4.51
CA CYS A 228 -18.52 7.04 3.62
C CYS A 228 -17.21 6.28 3.35
N GLN A 229 -16.36 6.77 2.46
CA GLN A 229 -15.13 6.09 2.07
C GLN A 229 -13.90 6.55 2.87
N HIS A 230 -13.89 7.79 3.34
CA HIS A 230 -12.73 8.44 3.94
C HIS A 230 -12.99 8.87 5.38
N ALA A 231 -12.03 8.64 6.26
CA ALA A 231 -12.10 9.03 7.68
C ALA A 231 -12.26 10.56 7.84
N ILE A 232 -11.64 11.35 6.98
CA ILE A 232 -11.77 12.81 7.00
C ILE A 232 -13.21 13.29 6.75
N THR A 233 -13.94 12.62 5.86
CA THR A 233 -15.37 12.92 5.63
C THR A 233 -16.20 12.55 6.85
N ALA A 234 -15.93 11.38 7.46
CA ALA A 234 -16.60 11.00 8.70
C ALA A 234 -16.34 12.02 9.82
N TRP A 235 -15.08 12.46 9.96
CA TRP A 235 -14.65 13.48 10.93
C TRP A 235 -15.43 14.78 10.77
N GLN A 236 -15.57 15.29 9.54
CA GLN A 236 -16.34 16.51 9.25
C GLN A 236 -17.84 16.35 9.59
N ILE A 237 -18.42 15.17 9.36
CA ILE A 237 -19.81 14.89 9.71
C ILE A 237 -19.98 14.87 11.23
N VAL A 238 -19.08 14.24 11.98
CA VAL A 238 -19.06 14.26 13.45
C VAL A 238 -18.98 15.68 13.97
N ALA A 239 -18.11 16.52 13.40
CA ALA A 239 -17.98 17.93 13.81
C ALA A 239 -19.30 18.72 13.74
N ALA A 240 -20.19 18.35 12.82
CA ALA A 240 -21.44 19.04 12.52
C ALA A 240 -22.69 18.29 13.02
N SER A 241 -22.54 17.20 13.78
CA SER A 241 -23.68 16.36 14.21
C SER A 241 -23.45 15.71 15.58
N ASP A 242 -24.48 15.03 16.09
CA ASP A 242 -24.38 14.19 17.28
C ASP A 242 -24.12 12.71 16.93
N MET A 243 -23.62 12.42 15.75
CA MET A 243 -23.23 11.08 15.33
C MET A 243 -21.86 10.72 15.89
N LEU A 244 -21.64 9.43 16.10
CA LEU A 244 -20.37 8.86 16.54
C LEU A 244 -19.61 8.23 15.36
N PHE A 245 -18.30 8.32 15.40
CA PHE A 245 -17.41 7.65 14.48
C PHE A 245 -16.35 6.89 15.23
N SER A 246 -16.01 5.67 14.82
CA SER A 246 -14.96 4.86 15.45
C SER A 246 -13.84 4.60 14.45
N LEU A 247 -12.59 4.76 14.94
CA LEU A 247 -11.37 4.47 14.15
C LEU A 247 -10.21 4.16 15.09
N PRO A 248 -9.10 3.57 14.58
CA PRO A 248 -7.90 3.33 15.40
C PRO A 248 -7.40 4.62 16.08
N ARG A 249 -6.90 4.50 17.31
CA ARG A 249 -6.48 5.65 18.14
C ARG A 249 -5.46 6.55 17.42
N SER A 250 -4.43 5.96 16.82
CA SER A 250 -3.40 6.74 16.10
C SER A 250 -3.97 7.57 14.94
N HIS A 251 -5.01 7.06 14.27
CA HIS A 251 -5.71 7.80 13.22
C HIS A 251 -6.52 8.97 13.80
N ALA A 252 -7.18 8.73 14.94
CA ALA A 252 -7.93 9.77 15.62
C ALA A 252 -7.02 10.90 16.11
N GLU A 253 -5.88 10.58 16.71
CA GLU A 253 -4.93 11.57 17.24
C GLU A 253 -4.38 12.51 16.15
N VAL A 254 -4.08 11.98 14.96
CA VAL A 254 -3.62 12.82 13.83
C VAL A 254 -4.72 13.78 13.36
N LEU A 255 -5.97 13.29 13.28
CA LEU A 255 -7.10 14.15 12.88
C LEU A 255 -7.46 15.15 13.98
N ASP A 256 -7.39 14.75 15.26
CA ASP A 256 -7.66 15.59 16.42
C ASP A 256 -6.68 16.76 16.53
N ALA A 257 -5.42 16.55 16.19
CA ALA A 257 -4.42 17.62 16.13
C ALA A 257 -4.77 18.72 15.13
N MET A 258 -5.51 18.41 14.06
CA MET A 258 -5.96 19.37 13.04
C MET A 258 -7.35 19.95 13.36
N TRP A 259 -8.25 19.12 13.84
CA TRP A 259 -9.65 19.46 14.16
C TRP A 259 -10.06 18.79 15.48
N PRO A 260 -9.86 19.50 16.61
CA PRO A 260 -10.07 18.93 17.94
C PRO A 260 -11.50 18.45 18.21
N MET A 261 -11.62 17.18 18.63
CA MET A 261 -12.86 16.50 19.00
C MET A 261 -12.78 15.95 20.43
N GLN A 262 -13.73 15.11 20.83
CA GLN A 262 -13.62 14.23 21.96
C GLN A 262 -13.21 12.84 21.48
N LEU A 263 -12.11 12.31 22.01
CA LEU A 263 -11.68 10.92 21.81
C LEU A 263 -12.04 10.14 23.07
N VAL A 264 -12.92 9.17 22.92
CA VAL A 264 -13.51 8.43 24.03
C VAL A 264 -13.25 6.94 23.82
N ASP A 265 -12.96 6.21 24.90
CA ASP A 265 -12.74 4.78 24.83
C ASP A 265 -14.03 4.02 24.47
N MET A 266 -13.88 2.88 23.81
CA MET A 266 -14.99 2.01 23.45
C MET A 266 -15.65 1.44 24.71
N PRO A 267 -17.00 1.46 24.83
CA PRO A 267 -17.71 0.90 25.99
C PRO A 267 -17.83 -0.65 25.94
N LEU A 268 -17.19 -1.29 24.97
CA LEU A 268 -17.14 -2.73 24.81
C LEU A 268 -15.79 -3.14 24.19
N PRO A 269 -15.30 -4.35 24.47
CA PRO A 269 -14.08 -4.84 23.84
C PRO A 269 -14.32 -5.09 22.35
N VAL A 270 -13.52 -4.44 21.50
CA VAL A 270 -13.51 -4.64 20.06
C VAL A 270 -12.17 -5.26 19.68
N GLU A 271 -12.21 -6.55 19.33
CA GLU A 271 -11.02 -7.25 18.85
C GLU A 271 -10.64 -6.68 17.47
N GLN A 272 -9.45 -6.12 17.38
CA GLN A 272 -8.88 -5.71 16.10
C GLN A 272 -7.86 -6.75 15.63
N GLY A 273 -7.94 -7.09 14.36
CA GLY A 273 -6.86 -7.83 13.72
C GLY A 273 -5.60 -6.96 13.71
N GLY A 274 -4.44 -7.56 14.04
CA GLY A 274 -3.17 -6.85 14.02
C GLY A 274 -2.86 -6.28 12.63
N SER A 275 -2.07 -5.22 12.63
CA SER A 275 -1.47 -4.65 11.42
C SER A 275 -0.19 -5.39 11.09
N TYR A 276 0.05 -5.64 9.81
CA TYR A 276 1.20 -6.37 9.31
C TYR A 276 1.82 -5.64 8.11
N LEU A 277 3.13 -5.70 8.05
CA LEU A 277 3.92 -5.37 6.87
C LEU A 277 4.16 -6.65 6.08
N TYR A 278 3.88 -6.62 4.77
CA TYR A 278 4.03 -7.75 3.85
C TYR A 278 5.04 -7.44 2.76
N TRP A 279 5.81 -8.46 2.34
CA TRP A 279 6.67 -8.41 1.16
C TRP A 279 6.78 -9.80 0.52
N HIS A 280 7.19 -9.85 -0.72
CA HIS A 280 7.44 -11.12 -1.41
C HIS A 280 8.76 -11.74 -0.92
N GLN A 281 8.79 -13.06 -0.73
CA GLN A 281 9.99 -13.78 -0.25
C GLN A 281 11.25 -13.54 -1.12
N ALA A 282 11.09 -13.37 -2.44
CA ALA A 282 12.22 -13.07 -3.34
C ALA A 282 12.89 -11.71 -3.04
N ALA A 283 12.18 -10.80 -2.37
CA ALA A 283 12.68 -9.49 -1.98
C ALA A 283 13.19 -9.45 -0.53
N ASP A 284 13.22 -10.58 0.16
CA ASP A 284 13.62 -10.62 1.58
C ASP A 284 15.08 -10.23 1.80
N ALA A 285 15.96 -10.60 0.88
CA ALA A 285 17.40 -10.30 0.92
C ALA A 285 17.76 -8.89 0.40
N ASP A 286 16.83 -8.16 -0.25
CA ASP A 286 17.06 -6.84 -0.82
C ASP A 286 17.49 -5.84 0.28
N PRO A 287 18.71 -5.25 0.21
CA PRO A 287 19.20 -4.37 1.29
C PRO A 287 18.40 -3.10 1.45
N GLY A 288 17.91 -2.50 0.34
CA GLY A 288 17.09 -1.29 0.37
C GLY A 288 15.73 -1.55 1.01
N LEU A 289 15.11 -2.71 0.72
CA LEU A 289 13.85 -3.08 1.35
C LEU A 289 14.03 -3.50 2.82
N ARG A 290 15.18 -4.08 3.20
CA ARG A 290 15.51 -4.31 4.62
C ARG A 290 15.59 -3.01 5.39
N TRP A 291 16.31 -2.03 4.85
CA TRP A 291 16.41 -0.70 5.44
C TRP A 291 15.03 -0.07 5.61
N LEU A 292 14.20 -0.06 4.55
CA LEU A 292 12.87 0.52 4.60
C LEU A 292 11.94 -0.22 5.58
N ARG A 293 12.02 -1.57 5.65
CA ARG A 293 11.29 -2.37 6.65
C ARG A 293 11.68 -2.00 8.07
N GLY A 294 12.96 -1.75 8.33
CA GLY A 294 13.45 -1.26 9.63
C GLY A 294 12.81 0.06 10.01
N ILE A 295 12.81 1.04 9.11
CA ILE A 295 12.16 2.35 9.34
C ILE A 295 10.66 2.17 9.61
N ILE A 296 9.97 1.35 8.81
CA ILE A 296 8.54 1.11 8.98
C ILE A 296 8.25 0.45 10.33
N ALA A 297 9.03 -0.55 10.72
CA ALA A 297 8.88 -1.21 12.02
C ALA A 297 9.10 -0.24 13.18
N ASP A 298 10.09 0.63 13.08
CA ASP A 298 10.38 1.64 14.09
C ASP A 298 9.29 2.71 14.21
N GLU A 299 8.74 3.17 13.08
CA GLU A 299 7.72 4.23 13.08
C GLU A 299 6.32 3.71 13.43
N LEU A 300 6.00 2.49 13.03
CA LEU A 300 4.66 1.92 13.14
C LEU A 300 4.54 0.88 14.25
N GLY A 301 5.64 0.25 14.64
CA GLY A 301 5.68 -0.76 15.69
C GLY A 301 5.67 -0.19 17.13
N LYS A 302 5.68 1.14 17.30
CA LYS A 302 5.72 1.82 18.61
C LYS A 302 4.36 1.95 19.31
N SER A 303 3.33 1.28 18.81
CA SER A 303 1.99 1.27 19.42
C SER A 303 1.84 0.03 20.28
N GLY A 304 2.25 0.12 21.52
CA GLY A 304 2.08 -0.85 22.60
C GLY A 304 1.93 -0.11 23.91
#